data_bf43e7886bb2054655ab5e096b354d3b
#
_entry.id   bf43e7886bb2054655ab5e096b354d3b
#
_cell.length_a   1.000
_cell.length_b   1.000
_cell.length_c   1.000
_cell.angle_alpha   90.00
_cell.angle_beta   90.00
_cell.angle_gamma   90.00
#
_symmetry.space_group_name_H-M   'P 1'
#
loop_
_entity.id
_entity.type
_entity.pdbx_description
1 polymer ?
#
loop_
_entity_poly.entity_id
_entity_poly.type
_entity_poly.pdbx_seq_one_letter_code
_entity_poly.pdbx_strand_id
1 'polypeptide(L)'
;MQSWPRRTSCRRNMDYADWELTINGTNLHWPEVTIDVLFTKAGKPFIVSAHWPGQTGLHTAMRFGGWSFQQNTRFHSLTTDVLYALLRHSDGFQFRSRRIMETTPDFETAVQKMYNTDMMAPQYFIMAGAKPYQGAVLSMDRGGRHLPGTPPLMRLGNASAGKRLGTSWYLVQTNDDMFEQPRDHRRPDQELRLSTATQSMVSTEWMWKEMLGLALYMEDTVFTSVYVPATGYHETLAHPGQFR
;
A
#
# COMPACT_ATOMS: atom_id res chain seq x y z
N MET A 1 -4.41 -2.18 30.53
CA MET A 1 -3.95 -2.64 29.20
C MET A 1 -5.14 -3.27 28.48
N GLN A 2 -5.75 -2.55 27.53
CA GLN A 2 -6.79 -3.15 26.69
C GLN A 2 -6.10 -4.05 25.69
N SER A 3 -6.38 -5.36 25.78
CA SER A 3 -5.97 -6.31 24.75
C SER A 3 -6.57 -5.87 23.41
N TRP A 4 -5.74 -5.49 22.47
CA TRP A 4 -6.17 -5.19 21.10
C TRP A 4 -6.78 -6.47 20.51
N PRO A 5 -8.07 -6.52 20.17
CA PRO A 5 -8.60 -7.64 19.42
C PRO A 5 -7.82 -7.72 18.10
N ARG A 6 -7.55 -8.93 17.63
CA ARG A 6 -6.78 -9.26 16.42
C ARG A 6 -7.27 -8.45 15.21
N ARG A 7 -6.76 -7.24 15.04
CA ARG A 7 -7.16 -6.31 13.96
C ARG A 7 -6.11 -6.34 12.86
N THR A 8 -6.54 -6.23 11.61
CA THR A 8 -5.63 -6.09 10.50
C THR A 8 -5.33 -4.60 10.30
N SER A 9 -4.07 -4.28 10.15
CA SER A 9 -3.56 -2.93 9.89
C SER A 9 -2.64 -2.95 8.69
N CYS A 10 -2.57 -1.87 7.98
CA CYS A 10 -1.70 -1.68 6.84
C CYS A 10 -0.80 -0.47 7.07
N ARG A 11 0.44 -0.55 6.59
CA ARG A 11 1.44 0.46 6.82
C ARG A 11 2.38 0.58 5.64
N ARG A 12 2.85 1.80 5.32
CA ARG A 12 3.65 2.12 4.15
C ARG A 12 4.68 3.21 4.40
N ASN A 13 5.87 3.05 3.82
CA ASN A 13 6.72 4.15 3.41
C ASN A 13 6.48 4.41 1.91
N MET A 14 6.29 5.67 1.56
CA MET A 14 6.18 6.13 0.18
C MET A 14 7.51 6.69 -0.25
N ASP A 15 8.23 5.92 -1.05
CA ASP A 15 9.48 6.37 -1.66
C ASP A 15 9.18 6.85 -3.08
N TYR A 16 9.63 8.05 -3.43
CA TYR A 16 9.40 8.63 -4.75
C TYR A 16 10.58 9.52 -5.15
N ALA A 17 10.91 9.48 -6.44
CA ALA A 17 11.98 10.31 -6.97
C ALA A 17 11.74 11.79 -6.64
N ASP A 18 12.81 12.50 -6.33
CA ASP A 18 12.75 13.92 -5.98
C ASP A 18 12.07 14.74 -7.06
N TRP A 19 11.29 15.70 -6.61
CA TRP A 19 10.60 16.68 -7.44
C TRP A 19 10.54 18.00 -6.69
N GLU A 20 10.85 19.06 -7.42
CA GLU A 20 10.89 20.40 -6.89
C GLU A 20 9.89 21.30 -7.64
N LEU A 21 9.12 22.05 -6.90
CA LEU A 21 8.25 23.10 -7.43
C LEU A 21 8.61 24.43 -6.78
N THR A 22 9.01 25.40 -7.57
CA THR A 22 9.28 26.75 -7.10
C THR A 22 8.00 27.59 -7.12
N ILE A 23 7.55 28.04 -5.93
CA ILE A 23 6.42 28.97 -5.78
C ILE A 23 6.91 30.22 -5.04
N ASN A 24 6.80 31.37 -5.65
CA ASN A 24 7.22 32.67 -5.08
C ASN A 24 8.66 32.64 -4.53
N GLY A 25 9.57 31.97 -5.23
CA GLY A 25 10.97 31.85 -4.82
C GLY A 25 11.25 30.83 -3.72
N THR A 26 10.27 30.07 -3.31
CA THR A 26 10.40 28.95 -2.36
C THR A 26 10.33 27.63 -3.11
N ASN A 27 11.34 26.79 -2.92
CA ASN A 27 11.35 25.45 -3.46
C ASN A 27 10.58 24.51 -2.52
N LEU A 28 9.62 23.80 -3.07
CA LEU A 28 8.80 22.80 -2.38
C LEU A 28 9.09 21.42 -2.97
N HIS A 29 9.24 20.45 -2.11
CA HIS A 29 9.43 19.03 -2.44
C HIS A 29 8.17 18.23 -2.08
N TRP A 30 8.09 16.96 -2.50
CA TRP A 30 6.94 16.11 -2.25
C TRP A 30 6.48 16.07 -0.79
N PRO A 31 7.38 15.97 0.23
CA PRO A 31 6.93 15.93 1.62
C PRO A 31 6.20 17.20 2.07
N GLU A 32 6.64 18.39 1.61
CA GLU A 32 6.06 19.68 2.01
C GLU A 32 4.67 19.90 1.40
N VAL A 33 4.36 19.20 0.33
CA VAL A 33 3.04 19.25 -0.33
C VAL A 33 2.19 18.01 -0.06
N THR A 34 2.66 17.10 0.79
CA THR A 34 1.88 15.91 1.19
C THR A 34 0.83 16.30 2.20
N ILE A 35 -0.42 15.93 1.93
CA ILE A 35 -1.60 16.24 2.75
C ILE A 35 -2.47 14.99 2.95
N ASP A 36 -3.17 14.91 4.05
CA ASP A 36 -4.29 13.97 4.21
C ASP A 36 -5.58 14.63 3.73
N VAL A 37 -6.25 13.95 2.79
CA VAL A 37 -7.55 14.39 2.26
C VAL A 37 -8.64 13.50 2.82
N LEU A 38 -9.60 14.12 3.53
CA LEU A 38 -10.79 13.47 4.05
C LEU A 38 -11.96 13.67 3.09
N PHE A 39 -12.33 12.62 2.40
CA PHE A 39 -13.56 12.59 1.59
C PHE A 39 -14.76 12.31 2.50
N THR A 40 -15.82 13.08 2.34
CA THR A 40 -17.07 12.90 3.09
C THR A 40 -18.21 12.49 2.17
N LYS A 41 -19.15 11.71 2.72
CA LYS A 41 -20.40 11.35 2.05
C LYS A 41 -21.58 11.61 2.99
N ALA A 42 -22.52 12.43 2.55
CA ALA A 42 -23.62 12.89 3.40
C ALA A 42 -23.17 13.47 4.75
N GLY A 43 -22.09 14.27 4.74
CA GLY A 43 -21.53 14.92 5.94
C GLY A 43 -20.74 14.00 6.89
N LYS A 44 -20.54 12.72 6.54
CA LYS A 44 -19.78 11.76 7.38
C LYS A 44 -18.46 11.41 6.73
N PRO A 45 -17.39 11.13 7.52
CA PRO A 45 -16.15 10.58 7.03
C PRO A 45 -16.38 9.31 6.20
N PHE A 46 -15.78 9.26 5.01
CA PHE A 46 -16.03 8.18 4.06
C PHE A 46 -14.73 7.49 3.62
N ILE A 47 -13.77 8.28 3.13
CA ILE A 47 -12.44 7.81 2.70
C ILE A 47 -11.41 8.82 3.23
N VAL A 48 -10.26 8.36 3.67
CA VAL A 48 -9.08 9.18 3.89
C VAL A 48 -7.95 8.70 3.00
N SER A 49 -7.14 9.63 2.49
CA SER A 49 -6.03 9.31 1.60
C SER A 49 -4.89 10.28 1.79
N ALA A 50 -3.65 9.77 1.86
CA ALA A 50 -2.47 10.60 1.67
C ALA A 50 -2.41 11.03 0.20
N HIS A 51 -2.27 12.34 -0.03
CA HIS A 51 -2.44 12.98 -1.33
C HIS A 51 -1.40 14.06 -1.60
N TRP A 52 -1.30 14.41 -2.86
CA TRP A 52 -0.62 15.62 -3.33
C TRP A 52 -1.62 16.56 -4.01
N PRO A 53 -1.40 17.90 -3.97
CA PRO A 53 -2.29 18.85 -4.63
C PRO A 53 -2.46 18.53 -6.12
N GLY A 54 -3.70 18.59 -6.60
CA GLY A 54 -4.05 18.28 -7.99
C GLY A 54 -4.24 16.78 -8.29
N GLN A 55 -3.86 15.88 -7.41
CA GLN A 55 -4.14 14.46 -7.57
C GLN A 55 -5.63 14.17 -7.35
N THR A 56 -6.29 13.53 -8.31
CA THR A 56 -7.72 13.22 -8.24
C THR A 56 -8.02 11.75 -7.98
N GLY A 57 -7.05 10.87 -8.21
CA GLY A 57 -7.14 9.44 -7.94
C GLY A 57 -6.61 9.06 -6.55
N LEU A 58 -6.71 7.80 -6.17
CA LEU A 58 -6.19 7.28 -4.90
C LEU A 58 -4.94 6.44 -5.13
N HIS A 59 -3.94 6.65 -4.27
CA HIS A 59 -2.66 5.96 -4.29
C HIS A 59 -2.42 5.18 -2.98
N THR A 60 -2.78 5.79 -1.86
CA THR A 60 -2.70 5.24 -0.51
C THR A 60 -3.93 5.73 0.23
N ALA A 61 -4.88 4.85 0.53
CA ALA A 61 -6.16 5.27 1.06
C ALA A 61 -6.82 4.23 1.96
N MET A 62 -7.75 4.71 2.79
CA MET A 62 -8.59 3.89 3.65
C MET A 62 -10.04 4.32 3.57
N ARG A 63 -10.96 3.37 3.37
CA ARG A 63 -12.38 3.52 3.58
C ARG A 63 -12.73 3.17 5.03
N PHE A 64 -13.36 4.09 5.73
CA PHE A 64 -13.75 3.91 7.13
C PHE A 64 -14.66 2.70 7.32
N GLY A 65 -14.29 1.80 8.25
CA GLY A 65 -15.02 0.57 8.53
C GLY A 65 -15.00 -0.50 7.43
N GLY A 66 -14.26 -0.27 6.37
CA GLY A 66 -14.16 -1.17 5.21
C GLY A 66 -12.78 -1.76 5.03
N TRP A 67 -11.95 -1.10 4.23
CA TRP A 67 -10.62 -1.57 3.87
C TRP A 67 -9.69 -0.43 3.49
N SER A 68 -8.39 -0.71 3.52
CA SER A 68 -7.34 0.18 3.04
C SER A 68 -6.52 -0.49 1.95
N PHE A 69 -5.84 0.33 1.14
CA PHE A 69 -4.85 -0.15 0.20
C PHE A 69 -3.67 0.81 0.09
N GLN A 70 -2.57 0.25 -0.37
CA GLN A 70 -1.35 0.95 -0.75
C GLN A 70 -0.86 0.34 -2.04
N GLN A 71 -0.38 1.18 -2.95
CA GLN A 71 0.16 0.74 -4.22
C GLN A 71 1.68 0.87 -4.20
N ASN A 72 2.40 -0.17 -4.64
CA ASN A 72 3.83 -0.10 -4.95
C ASN A 72 4.05 -0.40 -6.43
N THR A 73 5.07 0.24 -7.01
CA THR A 73 5.48 -0.05 -8.38
C THR A 73 6.07 -1.45 -8.46
N ARG A 74 5.65 -2.23 -9.46
CA ARG A 74 6.24 -3.49 -9.84
C ARG A 74 7.04 -3.28 -11.13
N PHE A 75 8.34 -3.53 -11.09
CA PHE A 75 9.24 -3.27 -12.20
C PHE A 75 9.28 -4.38 -13.26
N HIS A 76 8.26 -5.21 -13.32
CA HIS A 76 8.15 -6.33 -14.25
C HIS A 76 7.23 -5.93 -15.42
N SER A 77 7.78 -5.72 -16.62
CA SER A 77 7.00 -5.36 -17.80
C SER A 77 7.68 -5.76 -19.09
N LEU A 78 6.93 -6.40 -19.99
CA LEU A 78 7.34 -6.63 -21.36
C LEU A 78 6.78 -5.54 -22.27
N THR A 79 7.48 -5.19 -23.35
CA THR A 79 7.00 -4.19 -24.32
C THR A 79 5.65 -4.60 -24.94
N THR A 80 5.45 -5.91 -25.19
CA THR A 80 4.19 -6.46 -25.68
C THR A 80 3.00 -6.20 -24.75
N ASP A 81 3.26 -6.05 -23.45
CA ASP A 81 2.20 -5.82 -22.46
C ASP A 81 1.66 -4.39 -22.54
N VAL A 82 2.47 -3.45 -23.03
CA VAL A 82 2.04 -2.06 -23.30
C VAL A 82 0.96 -2.07 -24.38
N LEU A 83 1.21 -2.76 -25.50
CA LEU A 83 0.24 -2.88 -26.58
C LEU A 83 -1.03 -3.58 -26.12
N TYR A 84 -0.90 -4.66 -25.33
CA TYR A 84 -2.03 -5.37 -24.77
C TYR A 84 -2.90 -4.45 -23.89
N ALA A 85 -2.28 -3.68 -23.00
CA ALA A 85 -3.01 -2.74 -22.14
C ALA A 85 -3.72 -1.63 -22.93
N LEU A 86 -3.11 -1.15 -24.00
CA LEU A 86 -3.74 -0.18 -24.90
C LEU A 86 -4.97 -0.77 -25.60
N LEU A 87 -4.86 -1.98 -26.14
CA LEU A 87 -5.98 -2.67 -26.78
C LEU A 87 -7.12 -2.98 -25.81
N ARG A 88 -6.82 -3.14 -24.53
CA ARG A 88 -7.80 -3.36 -23.46
C ARG A 88 -8.40 -2.06 -22.92
N HIS A 89 -7.98 -0.90 -23.40
CA HIS A 89 -8.36 0.41 -22.84
C HIS A 89 -8.16 0.46 -21.32
N SER A 90 -6.99 -0.04 -20.86
CA SER A 90 -6.65 -0.08 -19.44
C SER A 90 -6.49 1.32 -18.88
N ASP A 91 -7.06 1.57 -17.71
CA ASP A 91 -6.98 2.86 -17.04
C ASP A 91 -5.79 2.94 -16.06
N GLY A 92 -5.46 4.18 -15.68
CA GLY A 92 -4.55 4.43 -14.57
C GLY A 92 -5.12 3.88 -13.28
N PHE A 93 -4.26 3.21 -12.49
CA PHE A 93 -4.67 2.53 -11.26
C PHE A 93 -5.35 3.46 -10.25
N GLN A 94 -4.93 4.72 -10.16
CA GLN A 94 -5.45 5.69 -9.20
C GLN A 94 -6.95 5.94 -9.36
N PHE A 95 -7.43 6.04 -10.59
CA PHE A 95 -8.85 6.26 -10.89
C PHE A 95 -9.67 4.99 -10.64
N ARG A 96 -9.13 3.83 -11.03
CA ARG A 96 -9.78 2.55 -10.78
C ARG A 96 -9.87 2.25 -9.28
N SER A 97 -8.79 2.44 -8.55
CA SER A 97 -8.77 2.26 -7.09
C SER A 97 -9.78 3.17 -6.40
N ARG A 98 -9.86 4.44 -6.80
CA ARG A 98 -10.88 5.37 -6.29
C ARG A 98 -12.28 4.86 -6.53
N ARG A 99 -12.62 4.51 -7.77
CA ARG A 99 -13.95 4.01 -8.12
C ARG A 99 -14.30 2.75 -7.33
N ILE A 100 -13.38 1.82 -7.18
CA ILE A 100 -13.60 0.60 -6.40
C ILE A 100 -13.82 0.95 -4.92
N MET A 101 -13.00 1.85 -4.35
CA MET A 101 -13.12 2.25 -2.95
C MET A 101 -14.43 2.99 -2.67
N GLU A 102 -14.89 3.85 -3.56
CA GLU A 102 -16.16 4.56 -3.42
C GLU A 102 -17.39 3.63 -3.48
N THR A 103 -17.31 2.57 -4.29
CA THR A 103 -18.47 1.71 -4.59
C THR A 103 -18.46 0.37 -3.85
N THR A 104 -17.37 -0.03 -3.21
CA THR A 104 -17.21 -1.37 -2.64
C THR A 104 -16.79 -1.29 -1.17
N PRO A 105 -17.73 -1.46 -0.21
CA PRO A 105 -17.41 -1.42 1.21
C PRO A 105 -16.75 -2.70 1.74
N ASP A 106 -17.01 -3.83 1.10
CA ASP A 106 -16.58 -5.14 1.53
C ASP A 106 -15.16 -5.46 1.05
N PHE A 107 -14.30 -5.95 1.97
CA PHE A 107 -12.90 -6.26 1.69
C PHE A 107 -12.73 -7.35 0.62
N GLU A 108 -13.46 -8.46 0.74
CA GLU A 108 -13.28 -9.59 -0.19
C GLU A 108 -13.72 -9.21 -1.60
N THR A 109 -14.82 -8.50 -1.72
CA THR A 109 -15.30 -7.96 -2.99
C THR A 109 -14.31 -6.94 -3.56
N ALA A 110 -13.72 -6.10 -2.72
CA ALA A 110 -12.71 -5.13 -3.15
C ALA A 110 -11.44 -5.83 -3.67
N VAL A 111 -10.95 -6.85 -2.98
CA VAL A 111 -9.80 -7.65 -3.42
C VAL A 111 -10.08 -8.27 -4.78
N GLN A 112 -11.25 -8.91 -4.97
CA GLN A 112 -11.63 -9.53 -6.24
C GLN A 112 -11.72 -8.50 -7.37
N LYS A 113 -12.34 -7.34 -7.13
CA LYS A 113 -12.42 -6.28 -8.12
C LYS A 113 -11.05 -5.72 -8.50
N MET A 114 -10.20 -5.46 -7.51
CA MET A 114 -8.84 -4.97 -7.76
C MET A 114 -8.03 -5.99 -8.55
N TYR A 115 -8.11 -7.28 -8.19
CA TYR A 115 -7.36 -8.36 -8.82
C TYR A 115 -7.79 -8.63 -10.27
N ASN A 116 -9.05 -8.37 -10.61
CA ASN A 116 -9.59 -8.59 -11.96
C ASN A 116 -9.71 -7.30 -12.80
N THR A 117 -9.11 -6.20 -12.36
CA THR A 117 -9.19 -4.92 -13.07
C THR A 117 -8.05 -4.76 -14.06
N ASP A 118 -8.37 -4.35 -15.27
CA ASP A 118 -7.38 -4.00 -16.30
C ASP A 118 -6.70 -2.68 -15.93
N MET A 119 -5.42 -2.74 -15.59
CA MET A 119 -4.61 -1.58 -15.20
C MET A 119 -3.48 -1.34 -16.17
N MET A 120 -3.18 -0.06 -16.43
CA MET A 120 -2.21 0.36 -17.44
C MET A 120 -0.76 -0.01 -17.07
N ALA A 121 -0.44 -0.12 -15.79
CA ALA A 121 0.92 -0.41 -15.31
C ALA A 121 0.95 -1.64 -14.40
N PRO A 122 2.06 -2.39 -14.38
CA PRO A 122 2.26 -3.45 -13.41
C PRO A 122 2.49 -2.86 -12.02
N GLN A 123 1.95 -3.49 -10.98
CA GLN A 123 1.96 -2.96 -9.63
C GLN A 123 1.62 -4.00 -8.58
N TYR A 124 1.90 -3.67 -7.32
CA TYR A 124 1.39 -4.38 -6.16
C TYR A 124 0.31 -3.55 -5.49
N PHE A 125 -0.74 -4.23 -5.02
CA PHE A 125 -1.67 -3.66 -4.07
C PHE A 125 -1.54 -4.41 -2.76
N ILE A 126 -1.21 -3.70 -1.68
CA ILE A 126 -1.18 -4.20 -0.32
C ILE A 126 -2.47 -3.76 0.34
N MET A 127 -3.32 -4.70 0.71
CA MET A 127 -4.67 -4.42 1.20
C MET A 127 -4.88 -4.95 2.60
N ALA A 128 -5.60 -4.18 3.44
CA ALA A 128 -6.04 -4.60 4.77
C ALA A 128 -7.52 -4.29 4.96
N GLY A 129 -8.27 -5.22 5.55
CA GLY A 129 -9.68 -5.05 5.86
C GLY A 129 -9.94 -4.76 7.33
N ALA A 130 -11.20 -4.53 7.67
CA ALA A 130 -11.62 -4.21 9.03
C ALA A 130 -11.72 -5.44 9.96
N LYS A 131 -11.74 -6.66 9.43
CA LYS A 131 -11.82 -7.90 10.23
C LYS A 131 -10.44 -8.52 10.42
N PRO A 132 -10.25 -9.34 11.47
CA PRO A 132 -9.01 -10.09 11.66
C PRO A 132 -8.63 -10.92 10.43
N TYR A 133 -7.32 -10.97 10.14
CA TYR A 133 -6.73 -11.70 9.01
C TYR A 133 -7.20 -11.27 7.61
N GLN A 134 -7.93 -10.17 7.48
CA GLN A 134 -8.23 -9.58 6.18
C GLN A 134 -7.01 -8.80 5.67
N GLY A 135 -6.02 -9.50 5.18
CA GLY A 135 -4.83 -8.93 4.54
C GLY A 135 -4.55 -9.64 3.22
N ALA A 136 -4.15 -8.89 2.21
CA ALA A 136 -3.81 -9.42 0.90
C ALA A 136 -2.71 -8.60 0.21
N VAL A 137 -1.89 -9.29 -0.60
CA VAL A 137 -0.99 -8.68 -1.56
C VAL A 137 -1.35 -9.20 -2.95
N LEU A 138 -1.64 -8.28 -3.85
CA LEU A 138 -1.97 -8.54 -5.24
C LEU A 138 -0.78 -8.13 -6.11
N SER A 139 -0.22 -9.06 -6.88
CA SER A 139 0.77 -8.78 -7.91
C SER A 139 0.04 -8.69 -9.25
N MET A 140 0.09 -7.51 -9.87
CA MET A 140 -0.64 -7.22 -11.10
C MET A 140 0.31 -7.02 -12.26
N ASP A 141 0.04 -7.70 -13.36
CA ASP A 141 0.65 -7.43 -14.65
C ASP A 141 -0.16 -6.36 -15.40
N ARG A 142 0.46 -5.81 -16.41
CA ARG A 142 -0.15 -4.80 -17.28
C ARG A 142 -1.39 -5.35 -18.00
N GLY A 143 -2.46 -4.58 -18.04
CA GLY A 143 -3.74 -4.98 -18.67
C GLY A 143 -4.55 -6.01 -17.88
N GLY A 144 -4.32 -6.13 -16.57
CA GLY A 144 -5.04 -7.08 -15.71
C GLY A 144 -4.65 -8.54 -15.92
N ARG A 145 -3.52 -8.79 -16.59
CA ARG A 145 -3.01 -10.14 -16.83
C ARG A 145 -2.40 -10.73 -15.56
N HIS A 146 -2.40 -12.04 -15.47
CA HIS A 146 -1.68 -12.83 -14.48
C HIS A 146 -0.78 -13.81 -15.25
N LEU A 147 0.40 -13.32 -15.62
CA LEU A 147 1.34 -14.06 -16.46
C LEU A 147 1.98 -15.24 -15.70
N PRO A 148 2.45 -16.27 -16.40
CA PRO A 148 3.27 -17.31 -15.78
C PRO A 148 4.47 -16.68 -15.06
N GLY A 149 4.70 -17.10 -13.81
CA GLY A 149 5.75 -16.53 -12.95
C GLY A 149 5.32 -15.37 -12.08
N THR A 150 4.19 -14.72 -12.37
CA THR A 150 3.61 -13.71 -11.47
C THR A 150 3.25 -14.34 -10.13
N PRO A 151 3.64 -13.73 -8.98
CA PRO A 151 3.23 -14.23 -7.68
C PRO A 151 1.71 -14.33 -7.58
N PRO A 152 1.19 -15.43 -7.04
CA PRO A 152 -0.25 -15.57 -6.84
C PRO A 152 -0.77 -14.53 -5.85
N LEU A 153 -2.08 -14.32 -5.85
CA LEU A 153 -2.75 -13.56 -4.80
C LEU A 153 -2.40 -14.14 -3.42
N MET A 154 -1.67 -13.37 -2.62
CA MET A 154 -1.30 -13.77 -1.27
C MET A 154 -2.32 -13.27 -0.26
N ARG A 155 -2.61 -14.10 0.74
CA ARG A 155 -3.54 -13.81 1.81
C ARG A 155 -2.88 -13.96 3.16
N LEU A 156 -3.18 -13.07 4.07
CA LEU A 156 -2.82 -13.21 5.47
C LEU A 156 -3.49 -14.46 6.04
N GLY A 157 -2.77 -15.24 6.86
CA GLY A 157 -3.26 -16.52 7.35
C GLY A 157 -3.23 -17.66 6.32
N ASN A 158 -2.82 -17.42 5.07
CA ASN A 158 -2.65 -18.47 4.07
C ASN A 158 -1.44 -19.35 4.43
N ALA A 159 -1.66 -20.66 4.52
CA ALA A 159 -0.62 -21.63 4.86
C ALA A 159 0.59 -21.60 3.89
N SER A 160 0.36 -21.28 2.61
CA SER A 160 1.45 -21.14 1.64
C SER A 160 2.32 -19.92 1.89
N ALA A 161 1.71 -18.78 2.22
CA ALA A 161 2.43 -17.58 2.61
C ALA A 161 3.18 -17.81 3.93
N GLY A 162 2.51 -18.42 4.92
CA GLY A 162 3.11 -18.76 6.20
C GLY A 162 4.28 -19.72 6.11
N LYS A 163 4.22 -20.72 5.25
CA LYS A 163 5.34 -21.64 5.02
C LYS A 163 6.58 -20.94 4.49
N ARG A 164 6.41 -19.96 3.63
CA ARG A 164 7.53 -19.24 3.05
C ARG A 164 8.15 -18.24 4.01
N LEU A 165 7.32 -17.47 4.71
CA LEU A 165 7.76 -16.44 5.64
C LEU A 165 8.00 -16.96 7.07
N GLY A 166 7.75 -18.24 7.32
CA GLY A 166 7.78 -18.81 8.66
C GLY A 166 6.64 -18.33 9.58
N THR A 167 5.66 -17.59 9.04
CA THR A 167 4.52 -17.02 9.78
C THR A 167 3.32 -16.85 8.88
N SER A 168 2.13 -16.74 9.48
CA SER A 168 0.88 -16.46 8.78
C SER A 168 0.21 -15.16 9.24
N TRP A 169 0.87 -14.38 10.10
CA TRP A 169 0.25 -13.20 10.72
C TRP A 169 0.72 -11.86 10.13
N TYR A 170 1.70 -11.86 9.22
CA TYR A 170 2.12 -10.68 8.48
C TYR A 170 2.42 -10.98 7.01
N LEU A 171 2.40 -9.94 6.18
CA LEU A 171 2.88 -9.93 4.80
C LEU A 171 3.75 -8.70 4.62
N VAL A 172 4.88 -8.86 3.93
CA VAL A 172 5.79 -7.76 3.56
C VAL A 172 5.87 -7.69 2.04
N GLN A 173 5.66 -6.52 1.48
CA GLN A 173 5.79 -6.27 0.05
C GLN A 173 6.56 -4.98 -0.19
N THR A 174 7.65 -5.08 -0.92
CA THR A 174 8.41 -3.97 -1.48
C THR A 174 8.17 -3.86 -2.99
N ASN A 175 9.18 -3.58 -3.78
CA ASN A 175 9.07 -3.44 -5.23
C ASN A 175 9.51 -4.69 -6.01
N ASP A 176 9.81 -5.79 -5.32
CA ASP A 176 10.26 -7.05 -5.91
C ASP A 176 9.22 -8.14 -5.74
N ASP A 177 9.10 -9.01 -6.74
CA ASP A 177 8.26 -10.18 -6.63
C ASP A 177 8.71 -11.06 -5.45
N MET A 178 7.75 -11.62 -4.72
CA MET A 178 8.02 -12.36 -3.49
C MET A 178 8.98 -13.53 -3.68
N PHE A 179 9.06 -14.07 -4.89
CA PHE A 179 9.93 -15.23 -5.22
C PHE A 179 11.29 -14.82 -5.80
N GLU A 180 11.50 -13.53 -6.02
CA GLU A 180 12.76 -12.99 -6.53
C GLU A 180 13.69 -12.60 -5.40
N GLN A 181 14.99 -12.57 -5.73
CA GLN A 181 16.00 -11.98 -4.85
C GLN A 181 15.68 -10.49 -4.68
N PRO A 182 15.56 -9.98 -3.44
CA PRO A 182 15.32 -8.55 -3.23
C PRO A 182 16.44 -7.70 -3.83
N ARG A 183 16.07 -6.57 -4.42
CA ARG A 183 17.03 -5.60 -4.99
C ARG A 183 17.74 -4.78 -3.91
N ASP A 184 17.10 -4.65 -2.76
CA ASP A 184 17.61 -3.88 -1.62
C ASP A 184 17.28 -4.55 -0.29
N HIS A 185 17.74 -3.94 0.79
CA HIS A 185 17.65 -4.47 2.15
C HIS A 185 16.25 -4.37 2.79
N ARG A 186 15.33 -3.57 2.25
CA ARG A 186 14.05 -3.26 2.93
C ARG A 186 13.22 -4.50 3.29
N ARG A 187 13.02 -5.41 2.32
CA ARG A 187 12.24 -6.62 2.58
C ARG A 187 12.94 -7.60 3.53
N PRO A 188 14.19 -8.02 3.33
CA PRO A 188 14.87 -8.91 4.26
C PRO A 188 14.99 -8.35 5.67
N ASP A 189 15.28 -7.07 5.83
CA ASP A 189 15.41 -6.45 7.14
C ASP A 189 14.05 -6.41 7.86
N GLN A 190 12.97 -6.13 7.15
CA GLN A 190 11.64 -6.14 7.73
C GLN A 190 11.18 -7.55 8.10
N GLU A 191 11.44 -8.54 7.25
CA GLU A 191 11.14 -9.94 7.55
C GLU A 191 11.93 -10.42 8.78
N LEU A 192 13.19 -10.05 8.89
CA LEU A 192 14.02 -10.36 10.07
C LEU A 192 13.44 -9.74 11.35
N ARG A 193 13.04 -8.46 11.33
CA ARG A 193 12.41 -7.78 12.47
C ARG A 193 11.09 -8.43 12.88
N LEU A 194 10.23 -8.73 11.90
CA LEU A 194 8.95 -9.38 12.13
C LEU A 194 9.12 -10.84 12.63
N SER A 195 10.19 -11.53 12.25
CA SER A 195 10.47 -12.88 12.72
C SER A 195 10.78 -12.95 14.22
N THR A 196 11.29 -11.87 14.80
CA THR A 196 11.58 -11.75 16.24
C THR A 196 10.39 -11.19 17.04
N ALA A 197 9.35 -10.69 16.36
CA ALA A 197 8.15 -10.16 16.97
C ALA A 197 7.06 -11.21 17.09
N THR A 198 6.07 -10.92 17.92
CA THR A 198 4.84 -11.73 18.03
C THR A 198 3.63 -10.87 17.64
N GLN A 199 2.57 -11.51 17.18
CA GLN A 199 1.33 -10.82 16.82
C GLN A 199 0.76 -9.96 17.96
N SER A 200 0.98 -10.36 19.22
CA SER A 200 0.50 -9.63 20.40
C SER A 200 1.24 -8.30 20.65
N MET A 201 2.42 -8.13 20.08
CA MET A 201 3.19 -6.87 20.18
C MET A 201 2.67 -5.80 19.23
N VAL A 202 1.92 -6.19 18.19
CA VAL A 202 1.46 -5.28 17.15
C VAL A 202 0.42 -4.32 17.70
N SER A 203 0.80 -3.05 17.80
CA SER A 203 -0.04 -1.90 18.09
C SER A 203 0.27 -0.79 17.08
N THR A 204 -0.52 0.25 17.04
CA THR A 204 -0.21 1.44 16.21
C THR A 204 1.12 2.06 16.61
N GLU A 205 1.39 2.19 17.90
CA GLU A 205 2.64 2.70 18.43
C GLU A 205 3.84 1.83 18.04
N TRP A 206 3.70 0.50 18.18
CA TRP A 206 4.72 -0.45 17.75
C TRP A 206 4.97 -0.34 16.23
N MET A 207 3.92 -0.24 15.45
CA MET A 207 4.04 -0.06 14.00
C MET A 207 4.80 1.22 13.65
N TRP A 208 4.54 2.34 14.31
CA TRP A 208 5.29 3.56 14.12
C TRP A 208 6.77 3.39 14.48
N LYS A 209 7.05 2.88 15.66
CA LYS A 209 8.42 2.63 16.12
C LYS A 209 9.22 1.76 15.17
N GLU A 210 8.63 0.65 14.72
CA GLU A 210 9.32 -0.29 13.85
C GLU A 210 9.51 0.24 12.42
N MET A 211 8.65 1.13 11.93
CA MET A 211 8.81 1.68 10.59
C MET A 211 9.70 2.92 10.54
N LEU A 212 9.65 3.74 11.51
CA LEU A 212 10.60 4.83 11.64
C LEU A 212 12.01 4.32 11.99
N GLY A 213 12.12 3.04 12.37
CA GLY A 213 13.41 2.35 12.50
C GLY A 213 14.11 2.20 11.14
N LEU A 214 15.40 2.40 11.13
CA LEU A 214 16.34 2.56 10.01
C LEU A 214 16.20 1.60 8.80
N ALA A 215 15.59 0.44 8.97
CA ALA A 215 15.58 -0.61 7.94
C ALA A 215 14.65 -0.37 6.75
N LEU A 216 13.62 0.47 6.90
CA LEU A 216 12.62 0.72 5.84
C LEU A 216 12.65 2.15 5.32
N TYR A 217 13.49 2.99 5.90
CA TYR A 217 13.59 4.38 5.58
C TYR A 217 14.64 4.56 4.49
N MET A 218 14.22 5.05 3.34
CA MET A 218 15.08 5.38 2.22
C MET A 218 15.28 6.90 2.18
N GLU A 219 16.36 7.35 1.55
CA GLU A 219 16.63 8.79 1.41
C GLU A 219 15.53 9.52 0.64
N ASP A 220 14.79 8.81 -0.21
CA ASP A 220 13.67 9.30 -1.01
C ASP A 220 12.29 9.01 -0.40
N THR A 221 12.22 8.65 0.90
CA THR A 221 10.94 8.44 1.58
C THR A 221 10.21 9.77 1.79
N VAL A 222 9.13 9.96 1.09
CA VAL A 222 8.28 11.17 1.13
C VAL A 222 7.41 11.21 2.37
N PHE A 223 6.72 10.11 2.66
CA PHE A 223 5.86 9.97 3.85
C PHE A 223 5.74 8.53 4.31
N THR A 224 5.40 8.38 5.59
CA THR A 224 4.97 7.11 6.19
C THR A 224 3.51 7.22 6.58
N SER A 225 2.68 6.19 6.31
CA SER A 225 1.28 6.16 6.74
C SER A 225 0.92 4.84 7.42
N VAL A 226 0.03 4.93 8.41
CA VAL A 226 -0.56 3.79 9.13
C VAL A 226 -2.08 3.89 9.08
N TYR A 227 -2.73 2.83 8.60
CA TYR A 227 -4.18 2.73 8.50
C TYR A 227 -4.72 1.49 9.22
N VAL A 228 -5.78 1.67 10.01
CA VAL A 228 -6.50 0.60 10.71
C VAL A 228 -7.98 0.70 10.38
N PRO A 229 -8.47 0.06 9.32
CA PRO A 229 -9.86 0.21 8.86
C PRO A 229 -10.92 -0.09 9.92
N ALA A 230 -10.64 -1.02 10.83
CA ALA A 230 -11.56 -1.41 11.90
C ALA A 230 -11.88 -0.29 12.90
N THR A 231 -10.94 0.62 13.13
CA THR A 231 -11.10 1.71 14.10
C THR A 231 -11.26 3.06 13.43
N GLY A 232 -10.94 3.16 12.14
CA GLY A 232 -10.81 4.42 11.43
C GLY A 232 -9.52 5.17 11.79
N TYR A 233 -8.58 4.54 12.53
CA TYR A 233 -7.29 5.16 12.81
C TYR A 233 -6.53 5.34 11.49
N HIS A 234 -6.04 6.55 11.29
CA HIS A 234 -5.17 6.90 10.19
C HIS A 234 -4.21 7.99 10.65
N GLU A 235 -3.01 7.91 10.18
CA GLU A 235 -1.99 8.91 10.43
C GLU A 235 -0.97 8.87 9.29
N THR A 236 -0.57 10.03 8.82
CA THR A 236 0.45 10.20 7.79
C THR A 236 1.50 11.17 8.32
N LEU A 237 2.76 10.76 8.31
CA LEU A 237 3.91 11.58 8.67
C LEU A 237 4.73 11.86 7.40
N ALA A 238 4.79 13.11 6.99
CA ALA A 238 5.67 13.57 5.93
C ALA A 238 7.11 13.79 6.44
N HIS A 239 8.11 13.62 5.57
CA HIS A 239 9.53 13.65 5.92
C HIS A 239 10.29 14.80 5.22
N PRO A 240 10.01 16.08 5.51
CA PRO A 240 10.53 17.23 4.75
C PRO A 240 12.05 17.43 4.84
N GLY A 241 12.72 16.81 5.80
CA GLY A 241 14.16 17.01 6.04
C GLY A 241 15.10 16.24 5.11
N GLN A 242 14.58 15.37 4.24
CA GLN A 242 15.40 14.45 3.43
C GLN A 242 15.79 14.98 2.06
N PHE A 243 15.01 15.91 1.53
CA PHE A 243 15.19 16.50 0.19
C PHE A 243 15.94 17.84 0.24
N ARG A 244 16.78 18.07 1.27
CA ARG A 244 17.56 19.29 1.43
C ARG A 244 19.04 19.08 1.15
#